data_7a75af5419a9dac4658ea6900733813d
#
_entry.id   7a75af5419a9dac4658ea6900733813d
#
_cell.length_a   1.000
_cell.length_b   1.000
_cell.length_c   1.000
_cell.angle_alpha   90.00
_cell.angle_beta   90.00
_cell.angle_gamma   90.00
#
_symmetry.space_group_name_H-M   'P 1'
#
loop_
_entity.id
_entity.type
_entity.pdbx_description
1 polymer ?
#
loop_
_entity_poly.entity_id
_entity_poly.type
_entity_poly.pdbx_seq_one_letter_code
_entity_poly.pdbx_strand_id
1 'polypeptide(L)'
;MIITNIARQQLTLILRSKWLLSFGLLFACLAIFISYFGQSGDSGYMGFSRMTASLLNLTLLLIPLIALLMGGLFLSGEKEDRGLMLMLTYPVHVSSIIVGKYIGLFVSLWSVVTFGYGASLMVMYIAAVDVSISMILTFYLYSLLLAAIFLAISMLIGLISKTRFQALGSSLIIWAFLVLFYEFLIMGASLFVKEQFVLNVLSASIFLNPVELIRVWSILSLDGASIFGPSLYELTIWAEGWQGTLLFVVSSLLWLLVPLLLSSFLLKGRIGNE
;
A
#
# COMPACT_ATOMS: atom_id res chain seq x y z
N MET A 1 13.41 17.83 16.02
CA MET A 1 14.59 17.04 16.42
C MET A 1 14.24 15.62 16.89
N ILE A 2 13.29 15.40 17.82
CA ILE A 2 12.96 14.06 18.36
C ILE A 2 12.45 13.12 17.27
N ILE A 3 11.46 13.52 16.50
CA ILE A 3 10.87 12.70 15.42
C ILE A 3 11.93 12.29 14.39
N THR A 4 12.80 13.21 14.00
CA THR A 4 13.87 12.93 13.02
C THR A 4 14.90 11.96 13.54
N ASN A 5 15.24 12.00 14.83
CA ASN A 5 16.18 11.06 15.45
C ASN A 5 15.57 9.63 15.52
N ILE A 6 14.29 9.52 15.90
CA ILE A 6 13.56 8.24 15.92
C ILE A 6 13.46 7.67 14.51
N ALA A 7 13.10 8.49 13.53
CA ALA A 7 13.00 8.07 12.14
C ALA A 7 14.35 7.59 11.58
N ARG A 8 15.44 8.31 11.87
CA ARG A 8 16.81 7.93 11.46
C ARG A 8 17.27 6.61 12.12
N GLN A 9 16.97 6.44 13.40
CA GLN A 9 17.27 5.19 14.10
C GLN A 9 16.52 4.02 13.46
N GLN A 10 15.22 4.18 13.23
CA GLN A 10 14.37 3.17 12.61
C GLN A 10 14.85 2.82 11.19
N LEU A 11 15.16 3.84 10.38
CA LEU A 11 15.71 3.67 9.04
C LEU A 11 17.01 2.84 9.06
N THR A 12 17.94 3.17 9.96
CA THR A 12 19.23 2.48 10.06
C THR A 12 19.05 1.00 10.46
N LEU A 13 18.12 0.71 11.37
CA LEU A 13 17.82 -0.66 11.80
C LEU A 13 17.25 -1.49 10.64
N ILE A 14 16.34 -0.90 9.86
CA ILE A 14 15.64 -1.60 8.80
C ILE A 14 16.54 -1.80 7.57
N LEU A 15 17.32 -0.79 7.17
CA LEU A 15 18.26 -0.90 6.04
C LEU A 15 19.32 -1.98 6.25
N ARG A 16 19.64 -2.32 7.51
CA ARG A 16 20.52 -3.43 7.87
C ARG A 16 19.81 -4.78 7.93
N SER A 17 18.49 -4.79 7.83
CA SER A 17 17.69 -6.00 7.90
C SER A 17 17.77 -6.79 6.60
N LYS A 18 18.15 -8.07 6.70
CA LYS A 18 18.17 -9.01 5.57
C LYS A 18 16.76 -9.18 4.95
N TRP A 19 15.71 -8.98 5.75
CA TRP A 19 14.32 -9.05 5.30
C TRP A 19 13.99 -7.99 4.25
N LEU A 20 14.38 -6.75 4.50
CA LEU A 20 14.15 -5.65 3.55
C LEU A 20 14.87 -5.91 2.22
N LEU A 21 16.13 -6.35 2.29
CA LEU A 21 16.92 -6.68 1.10
C LEU A 21 16.29 -7.82 0.30
N SER A 22 15.81 -8.87 0.98
CA SER A 22 15.14 -10.01 0.32
C SER A 22 13.86 -9.60 -0.39
N PHE A 23 13.02 -8.79 0.26
CA PHE A 23 11.79 -8.29 -0.35
C PHE A 23 12.06 -7.29 -1.49
N GLY A 24 13.07 -6.42 -1.32
CA GLY A 24 13.48 -5.50 -2.37
C GLY A 24 13.99 -6.23 -3.62
N LEU A 25 14.81 -7.27 -3.42
CA LEU A 25 15.29 -8.12 -4.50
C LEU A 25 14.15 -8.88 -5.18
N LEU A 26 13.24 -9.46 -4.40
CA LEU A 26 12.07 -10.17 -4.94
C LEU A 26 11.19 -9.23 -5.78
N PHE A 27 10.88 -8.04 -5.27
CA PHE A 27 10.10 -7.05 -6.01
C PHE A 27 10.81 -6.62 -7.30
N ALA A 28 12.11 -6.33 -7.23
CA ALA A 28 12.90 -5.95 -8.40
C ALA A 28 12.96 -7.08 -9.44
N CYS A 29 13.22 -8.33 -9.03
CA CYS A 29 13.25 -9.48 -9.94
C CYS A 29 11.90 -9.70 -10.64
N LEU A 30 10.79 -9.61 -9.91
CA LEU A 30 9.46 -9.78 -10.50
C LEU A 30 9.08 -8.61 -11.40
N ALA A 31 9.42 -7.38 -11.03
CA ALA A 31 9.19 -6.21 -11.87
C ALA A 31 10.00 -6.28 -13.17
N ILE A 32 11.27 -6.71 -13.11
CA ILE A 32 12.12 -6.98 -14.27
C ILE A 32 11.51 -8.08 -15.15
N PHE A 33 11.10 -9.20 -14.54
CA PHE A 33 10.49 -10.32 -15.25
C PHE A 33 9.25 -9.88 -16.04
N ILE A 34 8.33 -9.16 -15.40
CA ILE A 34 7.14 -8.63 -16.05
C ILE A 34 7.50 -7.65 -17.16
N SER A 35 8.47 -6.76 -16.92
CA SER A 35 8.92 -5.78 -17.90
C SER A 35 9.51 -6.43 -19.14
N TYR A 36 10.23 -7.53 -18.99
CA TYR A 36 10.88 -8.25 -20.09
C TYR A 36 9.89 -9.14 -20.85
N PHE A 37 9.09 -9.93 -20.16
CA PHE A 37 8.17 -10.90 -20.77
C PHE A 37 6.80 -10.31 -21.14
N GLY A 38 6.41 -9.19 -20.53
CA GLY A 38 5.15 -8.52 -20.80
C GLY A 38 5.05 -7.87 -22.19
N GLN A 39 6.16 -7.79 -22.91
CA GLN A 39 6.26 -7.20 -24.26
C GLN A 39 5.68 -8.08 -25.38
N SER A 40 5.54 -9.39 -25.15
CA SER A 40 5.23 -10.39 -26.22
C SER A 40 3.76 -10.39 -26.69
N GLY A 41 3.01 -9.31 -26.52
CA GLY A 41 1.60 -9.25 -26.90
C GLY A 41 1.21 -7.89 -27.44
N ASP A 42 1.23 -7.75 -28.76
CA ASP A 42 0.90 -6.55 -29.53
C ASP A 42 -0.62 -6.36 -29.66
N SER A 43 -1.31 -6.10 -28.54
CA SER A 43 -2.72 -5.70 -28.56
C SER A 43 -3.06 -4.84 -27.33
N GLY A 44 -2.48 -3.64 -27.28
CA GLY A 44 -2.86 -2.62 -26.31
C GLY A 44 -4.05 -1.80 -26.82
N TYR A 45 -5.17 -1.83 -26.12
CA TYR A 45 -6.17 -0.78 -26.26
C TYR A 45 -5.57 0.51 -25.70
N MET A 46 -5.43 1.54 -26.55
CA MET A 46 -5.11 2.93 -26.23
C MET A 46 -4.40 3.15 -24.86
N GLY A 47 -3.08 2.89 -24.80
CA GLY A 47 -2.26 3.29 -23.65
C GLY A 47 -2.16 2.29 -22.48
N PHE A 48 -3.12 1.39 -22.28
CA PHE A 48 -3.09 0.40 -21.19
C PHE A 48 -2.68 -0.98 -21.74
N SER A 49 -1.38 -1.23 -21.79
CA SER A 49 -0.82 -2.49 -22.29
C SER A 49 -0.95 -3.62 -21.26
N ARG A 50 -0.85 -4.89 -21.74
CA ARG A 50 -0.78 -6.08 -20.88
C ARG A 50 0.32 -5.96 -19.81
N MET A 51 1.45 -5.38 -20.18
CA MET A 51 2.58 -5.11 -19.30
C MET A 51 2.20 -4.19 -18.15
N THR A 52 1.50 -3.10 -18.47
CA THR A 52 1.02 -2.10 -17.50
C THR A 52 0.08 -2.73 -16.48
N ALA A 53 -0.91 -3.52 -16.96
CA ALA A 53 -1.83 -4.25 -16.10
C ALA A 53 -1.09 -5.22 -15.18
N SER A 54 -0.07 -5.91 -15.71
CA SER A 54 0.72 -6.87 -14.92
C SER A 54 1.58 -6.18 -13.87
N LEU A 55 2.21 -5.04 -14.18
CA LEU A 55 2.96 -4.24 -13.20
C LEU A 55 2.04 -3.66 -12.11
N LEU A 56 0.87 -3.18 -12.49
CA LEU A 56 -0.13 -2.71 -11.53
C LEU A 56 -0.54 -3.84 -10.58
N ASN A 57 -0.92 -5.01 -11.10
CA ASN A 57 -1.32 -6.15 -10.29
C ASN A 57 -0.20 -6.65 -9.38
N LEU A 58 1.05 -6.70 -9.87
CA LEU A 58 2.21 -7.02 -9.04
C LEU A 58 2.36 -6.05 -7.87
N THR A 59 2.24 -4.77 -8.15
CA THR A 59 2.33 -3.69 -7.15
C THR A 59 1.24 -3.82 -6.10
N LEU A 60 -0.02 -4.01 -6.54
CA LEU A 60 -1.18 -4.16 -5.66
C LEU A 60 -1.11 -5.42 -4.79
N LEU A 61 -0.40 -6.46 -5.24
CA LEU A 61 -0.19 -7.69 -4.50
C LEU A 61 0.96 -7.57 -3.50
N LEU A 62 2.14 -7.13 -3.95
CA LEU A 62 3.37 -7.20 -3.16
C LEU A 62 3.54 -6.04 -2.19
N ILE A 63 3.21 -4.81 -2.57
CA ILE A 63 3.43 -3.64 -1.71
C ILE A 63 2.63 -3.74 -0.42
N PRO A 64 1.33 -4.08 -0.41
CA PRO A 64 0.58 -4.32 0.82
C PRO A 64 1.21 -5.41 1.69
N LEU A 65 1.64 -6.52 1.08
CA LEU A 65 2.26 -7.62 1.80
C LEU A 65 3.54 -7.17 2.53
N ILE A 66 4.45 -6.52 1.77
CA ILE A 66 5.73 -6.05 2.32
C ILE A 66 5.49 -5.01 3.42
N ALA A 67 4.59 -4.05 3.20
CA ALA A 67 4.28 -3.00 4.17
C ALA A 67 3.71 -3.58 5.47
N LEU A 68 2.74 -4.50 5.36
CA LEU A 68 2.11 -5.14 6.52
C LEU A 68 3.11 -5.99 7.32
N LEU A 69 3.89 -6.81 6.64
CA LEU A 69 4.89 -7.64 7.30
C LEU A 69 5.99 -6.79 7.94
N MET A 70 6.48 -5.79 7.22
CA MET A 70 7.55 -4.93 7.71
C MET A 70 7.13 -4.16 8.97
N GLY A 71 6.05 -3.38 8.91
CA GLY A 71 5.61 -2.59 10.06
C GLY A 71 5.12 -3.44 11.21
N GLY A 72 4.35 -4.50 10.93
CA GLY A 72 3.83 -5.43 11.94
C GLY A 72 4.93 -6.15 12.71
N LEU A 73 5.90 -6.75 12.00
CA LEU A 73 7.00 -7.49 12.62
C LEU A 73 7.97 -6.59 13.39
N PHE A 74 8.35 -5.43 12.82
CA PHE A 74 9.29 -4.53 13.49
C PHE A 74 8.70 -3.97 14.78
N LEU A 75 7.46 -3.49 14.75
CA LEU A 75 6.86 -2.88 15.93
C LEU A 75 6.49 -3.90 17.01
N SER A 76 5.97 -5.06 16.63
CA SER A 76 5.72 -6.16 17.57
C SER A 76 7.02 -6.72 18.15
N GLY A 77 8.09 -6.78 17.35
CA GLY A 77 9.41 -7.21 17.80
C GLY A 77 10.00 -6.27 18.84
N GLU A 78 9.96 -4.98 18.63
CA GLU A 78 10.42 -4.00 19.62
C GLU A 78 9.60 -4.04 20.91
N LYS A 79 8.31 -4.38 20.81
CA LYS A 79 7.45 -4.58 21.97
C LYS A 79 7.83 -5.87 22.72
N GLU A 80 8.05 -6.97 22.01
CA GLU A 80 8.47 -8.26 22.56
C GLU A 80 9.83 -8.15 23.27
N ASP A 81 10.79 -7.45 22.64
CA ASP A 81 12.13 -7.17 23.19
C ASP A 81 12.12 -6.07 24.28
N ARG A 82 10.96 -5.56 24.69
CA ARG A 82 10.77 -4.44 25.63
C ARG A 82 11.41 -3.11 25.19
N GLY A 83 11.90 -2.99 23.97
CA GLY A 83 12.50 -1.76 23.45
C GLY A 83 11.52 -0.60 23.38
N LEU A 84 10.25 -0.89 23.04
CA LEU A 84 9.19 0.12 23.02
C LEU A 84 8.90 0.67 24.43
N MET A 85 8.89 -0.19 25.45
CA MET A 85 8.74 0.21 26.87
C MET A 85 9.88 1.14 27.31
N LEU A 86 11.10 0.82 26.93
CA LEU A 86 12.26 1.64 27.23
C LEU A 86 12.18 3.03 26.58
N MET A 87 11.62 3.14 25.38
CA MET A 87 11.38 4.44 24.74
C MET A 87 10.34 5.28 25.47
N LEU A 88 9.37 4.65 26.13
CA LEU A 88 8.32 5.33 26.89
C LEU A 88 8.80 5.89 28.24
N THR A 89 9.98 5.47 28.76
CA THR A 89 10.58 6.08 29.96
C THR A 89 11.20 7.45 29.71
N TYR A 90 11.45 7.80 28.43
CA TYR A 90 11.92 9.12 28.09
C TYR A 90 10.77 10.13 28.04
N PRO A 91 11.00 11.42 28.37
CA PRO A 91 9.96 12.45 28.36
C PRO A 91 9.63 12.88 26.90
N VAL A 92 9.04 11.96 26.13
CA VAL A 92 8.69 12.16 24.71
C VAL A 92 7.20 11.89 24.51
N HIS A 93 6.53 12.73 23.74
CA HIS A 93 5.14 12.49 23.39
C HIS A 93 4.97 11.17 22.60
N VAL A 94 3.98 10.38 22.96
CA VAL A 94 3.66 9.09 22.32
C VAL A 94 3.45 9.24 20.81
N SER A 95 2.74 10.29 20.39
CA SER A 95 2.53 10.59 18.97
C SER A 95 3.85 10.80 18.21
N SER A 96 4.86 11.42 18.85
CA SER A 96 6.18 11.61 18.23
C SER A 96 6.91 10.27 18.01
N ILE A 97 6.70 9.30 18.88
CA ILE A 97 7.27 7.95 18.73
C ILE A 97 6.61 7.26 17.54
N ILE A 98 5.28 7.25 17.47
CA ILE A 98 4.53 6.60 16.38
C ILE A 98 4.87 7.24 15.03
N VAL A 99 4.80 8.57 14.94
CA VAL A 99 5.11 9.30 13.70
C VAL A 99 6.57 9.10 13.28
N GLY A 100 7.51 9.17 14.23
CA GLY A 100 8.93 8.95 13.93
C GLY A 100 9.21 7.54 13.40
N LYS A 101 8.62 6.50 14.02
CA LYS A 101 8.72 5.12 13.54
C LYS A 101 8.07 4.94 12.17
N TYR A 102 6.87 5.48 11.99
CA TYR A 102 6.17 5.44 10.71
C TYR A 102 7.01 6.06 9.59
N ILE A 103 7.57 7.25 9.79
CA ILE A 103 8.42 7.91 8.79
C ILE A 103 9.67 7.07 8.48
N GLY A 104 10.34 6.53 9.49
CA GLY A 104 11.52 5.68 9.29
C GLY A 104 11.20 4.42 8.48
N LEU A 105 10.09 3.76 8.79
CA LEU A 105 9.59 2.60 8.05
C LEU A 105 9.21 2.99 6.62
N PHE A 106 8.49 4.12 6.44
CA PHE A 106 8.06 4.58 5.14
C PHE A 106 9.24 4.92 4.22
N VAL A 107 10.25 5.63 4.72
CA VAL A 107 11.47 5.95 3.94
C VAL A 107 12.22 4.67 3.55
N SER A 108 12.25 3.66 4.43
CA SER A 108 12.85 2.36 4.11
C SER A 108 12.11 1.64 2.99
N LEU A 109 10.78 1.60 3.06
CA LEU A 109 9.94 0.97 2.03
C LEU A 109 9.98 1.76 0.72
N TRP A 110 9.99 3.08 0.81
CA TRP A 110 10.18 3.96 -0.35
C TRP A 110 11.48 3.62 -1.10
N SER A 111 12.59 3.42 -0.38
CA SER A 111 13.87 3.03 -1.00
C SER A 111 13.75 1.70 -1.76
N VAL A 112 13.02 0.72 -1.22
CA VAL A 112 12.77 -0.57 -1.88
C VAL A 112 11.94 -0.40 -3.16
N VAL A 113 10.85 0.35 -3.07
CA VAL A 113 9.96 0.61 -4.21
C VAL A 113 10.73 1.35 -5.32
N THR A 114 11.50 2.39 -4.94
CA THR A 114 12.34 3.16 -5.88
C THR A 114 13.38 2.26 -6.57
N PHE A 115 14.03 1.38 -5.83
CA PHE A 115 14.98 0.43 -6.39
C PHE A 115 14.30 -0.52 -7.38
N GLY A 116 13.13 -1.07 -7.06
CA GLY A 116 12.38 -1.98 -7.93
C GLY A 116 11.92 -1.32 -9.23
N TYR A 117 11.31 -0.13 -9.13
CA TYR A 117 10.91 0.63 -10.32
C TYR A 117 12.10 1.11 -11.14
N GLY A 118 13.19 1.56 -10.49
CA GLY A 118 14.42 1.97 -11.16
C GLY A 118 15.06 0.82 -11.94
N ALA A 119 15.15 -0.37 -11.35
CA ALA A 119 15.66 -1.56 -12.02
C ALA A 119 14.76 -1.97 -13.22
N SER A 120 13.44 -1.90 -13.06
CA SER A 120 12.50 -2.17 -14.13
C SER A 120 12.67 -1.20 -15.30
N LEU A 121 12.75 0.12 -15.01
CA LEU A 121 13.01 1.16 -16.02
C LEU A 121 14.33 0.94 -16.77
N MET A 122 15.39 0.56 -16.06
CA MET A 122 16.68 0.29 -16.67
C MET A 122 16.60 -0.88 -17.66
N VAL A 123 15.89 -1.94 -17.31
CA VAL A 123 15.67 -3.09 -18.22
C VAL A 123 14.83 -2.69 -19.42
N MET A 124 13.76 -1.92 -19.23
CA MET A 124 12.94 -1.40 -20.33
C MET A 124 13.75 -0.55 -21.31
N TYR A 125 14.60 0.33 -20.79
CA TYR A 125 15.47 1.17 -21.60
C TYR A 125 16.47 0.34 -22.44
N ILE A 126 17.10 -0.68 -21.82
CA ILE A 126 18.04 -1.59 -22.53
C ILE A 126 17.31 -2.41 -23.59
N ALA A 127 16.05 -2.82 -23.33
CA ALA A 127 15.22 -3.58 -24.26
C ALA A 127 14.56 -2.72 -25.35
N ALA A 128 14.84 -1.42 -25.38
CA ALA A 128 14.28 -0.44 -26.33
C ALA A 128 12.74 -0.46 -26.37
N VAL A 129 12.11 -0.60 -25.20
CA VAL A 129 10.65 -0.59 -25.06
C VAL A 129 10.16 0.86 -25.02
N ASP A 130 9.25 1.21 -25.89
CA ASP A 130 8.54 2.49 -25.85
C ASP A 130 7.54 2.51 -24.71
N VAL A 131 7.95 3.04 -23.55
CA VAL A 131 7.06 3.22 -22.39
C VAL A 131 7.00 4.69 -22.02
N SER A 132 5.79 5.19 -21.81
CA SER A 132 5.59 6.55 -21.30
C SER A 132 6.16 6.70 -19.90
N ILE A 133 7.13 7.59 -19.72
CA ILE A 133 7.71 7.93 -18.41
C ILE A 133 6.61 8.45 -17.46
N SER A 134 5.65 9.21 -17.98
CA SER A 134 4.51 9.71 -17.22
C SER A 134 3.71 8.58 -16.59
N MET A 135 3.46 7.51 -17.35
CA MET A 135 2.73 6.33 -16.90
C MET A 135 3.45 5.60 -15.73
N ILE A 136 4.76 5.38 -15.88
CA ILE A 136 5.55 4.74 -14.82
C ILE A 136 5.60 5.61 -13.58
N LEU A 137 5.75 6.93 -13.74
CA LEU A 137 5.75 7.87 -12.62
C LEU A 137 4.40 7.85 -11.89
N THR A 138 3.29 7.77 -12.61
CA THR A 138 1.96 7.67 -12.04
C THR A 138 1.83 6.38 -11.21
N PHE A 139 2.20 5.22 -11.74
CA PHE A 139 2.19 3.97 -10.98
C PHE A 139 3.11 4.01 -9.77
N TYR A 140 4.29 4.58 -9.91
CA TYR A 140 5.21 4.76 -8.81
C TYR A 140 4.61 5.58 -7.67
N LEU A 141 3.94 6.70 -7.99
CA LEU A 141 3.29 7.54 -6.98
C LEU A 141 2.13 6.82 -6.28
N TYR A 142 1.28 6.10 -7.03
CA TYR A 142 0.22 5.28 -6.44
C TYR A 142 0.77 4.12 -5.60
N SER A 143 1.88 3.53 -6.01
CA SER A 143 2.59 2.52 -5.22
C SER A 143 3.08 3.07 -3.89
N LEU A 144 3.59 4.29 -3.87
CA LEU A 144 4.01 4.95 -2.62
C LEU A 144 2.82 5.30 -1.73
N LEU A 145 1.71 5.72 -2.30
CA LEU A 145 0.48 5.98 -1.55
C LEU A 145 -0.07 4.70 -0.93
N LEU A 146 -0.10 3.61 -1.69
CA LEU A 146 -0.48 2.28 -1.21
C LEU A 146 0.43 1.81 -0.08
N ALA A 147 1.76 1.96 -0.25
CA ALA A 147 2.75 1.64 0.77
C ALA A 147 2.51 2.43 2.06
N ALA A 148 2.23 3.74 1.95
CA ALA A 148 1.93 4.61 3.09
C ALA A 148 0.70 4.13 3.86
N ILE A 149 -0.40 3.82 3.17
CA ILE A 149 -1.65 3.36 3.78
C ILE A 149 -1.44 2.02 4.50
N PHE A 150 -0.87 1.02 3.81
CA PHE A 150 -0.67 -0.30 4.40
C PHE A 150 0.36 -0.30 5.54
N LEU A 151 1.34 0.60 5.48
CA LEU A 151 2.26 0.80 6.59
C LEU A 151 1.55 1.40 7.82
N ALA A 152 0.60 2.31 7.63
CA ALA A 152 -0.22 2.84 8.73
C ALA A 152 -1.05 1.72 9.39
N ILE A 153 -1.68 0.85 8.59
CA ILE A 153 -2.40 -0.34 9.08
C ILE A 153 -1.45 -1.29 9.83
N SER A 154 -0.24 -1.49 9.30
CA SER A 154 0.75 -2.39 9.93
C SER A 154 1.22 -1.91 11.29
N MET A 155 1.31 -0.59 11.51
CA MET A 155 1.62 -0.01 12.82
C MET A 155 0.55 -0.39 13.86
N LEU A 156 -0.72 -0.35 13.47
CA LEU A 156 -1.82 -0.76 14.33
C LEU A 156 -1.74 -2.26 14.67
N ILE A 157 -1.50 -3.11 13.66
CA ILE A 157 -1.33 -4.56 13.84
C ILE A 157 -0.18 -4.85 14.81
N GLY A 158 0.98 -4.23 14.61
CA GLY A 158 2.15 -4.41 15.46
C GLY A 158 1.91 -4.04 16.92
N LEU A 159 1.14 -2.98 17.18
CA LEU A 159 0.76 -2.59 18.54
C LEU A 159 -0.24 -3.54 19.19
N ILE A 160 -1.24 -4.02 18.45
CA ILE A 160 -2.25 -4.96 18.97
C ILE A 160 -1.60 -6.31 19.26
N SER A 161 -0.72 -6.79 18.40
CA SER A 161 -0.06 -8.08 18.52
C SER A 161 0.83 -8.16 19.77
N LYS A 162 0.83 -9.32 20.44
CA LYS A 162 1.66 -9.58 21.62
C LYS A 162 3.06 -10.10 21.25
N THR A 163 3.16 -10.83 20.14
CA THR A 163 4.38 -11.48 19.66
C THR A 163 4.58 -11.22 18.17
N ARG A 164 5.82 -11.40 17.69
CA ARG A 164 6.15 -11.33 16.25
C ARG A 164 5.34 -12.32 15.42
N PHE A 165 5.13 -13.52 15.94
CA PHE A 165 4.32 -14.56 15.29
C PHE A 165 2.85 -14.15 15.10
N GLN A 166 2.26 -13.56 16.13
CA GLN A 166 0.90 -13.04 16.04
C GLN A 166 0.81 -11.89 15.04
N ALA A 167 1.79 -10.98 15.01
CA ALA A 167 1.83 -9.90 14.03
C ALA A 167 1.95 -10.42 12.60
N LEU A 168 2.79 -11.45 12.37
CA LEU A 168 2.93 -12.09 11.08
C LEU A 168 1.61 -12.72 10.62
N GLY A 169 0.98 -13.53 11.47
CA GLY A 169 -0.30 -14.17 11.15
C GLY A 169 -1.41 -13.15 10.86
N SER A 170 -1.54 -12.12 11.71
CA SER A 170 -2.54 -11.05 11.51
C SER A 170 -2.29 -10.26 10.22
N SER A 171 -1.03 -9.96 9.92
CA SER A 171 -0.65 -9.26 8.68
C SER A 171 -1.01 -10.06 7.43
N LEU A 172 -0.73 -11.38 7.44
CA LEU A 172 -1.10 -12.27 6.32
C LEU A 172 -2.60 -12.42 6.14
N ILE A 173 -3.36 -12.53 7.25
CA ILE A 173 -4.83 -12.63 7.20
C ILE A 173 -5.42 -11.33 6.63
N ILE A 174 -4.98 -10.16 7.10
CA ILE A 174 -5.47 -8.87 6.62
C ILE A 174 -5.08 -8.66 5.17
N TRP A 175 -3.86 -9.02 4.79
CA TRP A 175 -3.42 -8.97 3.39
C TRP A 175 -4.29 -9.87 2.50
N ALA A 176 -4.46 -11.14 2.86
CA ALA A 176 -5.25 -12.07 2.08
C ALA A 176 -6.71 -11.59 1.96
N PHE A 177 -7.29 -11.08 3.05
CA PHE A 177 -8.65 -10.56 3.06
C PHE A 177 -8.80 -9.36 2.10
N LEU A 178 -7.94 -8.34 2.22
CA LEU A 178 -8.08 -7.11 1.44
C LEU A 178 -7.64 -7.27 -0.02
N VAL A 179 -6.64 -8.14 -0.29
CA VAL A 179 -6.06 -8.26 -1.64
C VAL A 179 -6.67 -9.41 -2.44
N LEU A 180 -7.00 -10.55 -1.79
CA LEU A 180 -7.48 -11.74 -2.50
C LEU A 180 -8.98 -11.97 -2.35
N PHE A 181 -9.51 -11.88 -1.12
CA PHE A 181 -10.89 -12.29 -0.85
C PHE A 181 -11.92 -11.19 -1.00
N TYR A 182 -11.53 -9.94 -0.90
CA TYR A 182 -12.46 -8.81 -0.91
C TYR A 182 -13.29 -8.74 -2.20
N GLU A 183 -12.68 -8.91 -3.36
CA GLU A 183 -13.37 -8.89 -4.66
C GLU A 183 -14.43 -9.99 -4.74
N PHE A 184 -14.10 -11.21 -4.28
CA PHE A 184 -15.06 -12.32 -4.24
C PHE A 184 -16.24 -12.04 -3.30
N LEU A 185 -15.97 -11.37 -2.16
CA LEU A 185 -17.03 -10.98 -1.23
C LEU A 185 -17.98 -9.96 -1.85
N ILE A 186 -17.45 -8.93 -2.53
CA ILE A 186 -18.27 -7.91 -3.18
C ILE A 186 -19.04 -8.51 -4.35
N MET A 187 -18.40 -9.37 -5.15
CA MET A 187 -19.06 -10.08 -6.25
C MET A 187 -20.19 -10.98 -5.70
N GLY A 188 -19.93 -11.73 -4.64
CA GLY A 188 -20.96 -12.53 -3.97
C GLY A 188 -22.09 -11.69 -3.39
N ALA A 189 -21.77 -10.58 -2.73
CA ALA A 189 -22.76 -9.67 -2.16
C ALA A 189 -23.67 -9.04 -3.24
N SER A 190 -23.11 -8.74 -4.41
CA SER A 190 -23.88 -8.16 -5.53
C SER A 190 -24.99 -9.08 -6.05
N LEU A 191 -24.87 -10.41 -5.87
CA LEU A 191 -25.89 -11.38 -6.26
C LEU A 191 -27.16 -11.30 -5.37
N PHE A 192 -27.03 -10.80 -4.15
CA PHE A 192 -28.14 -10.67 -3.19
C PHE A 192 -28.76 -9.28 -3.20
N VAL A 193 -28.17 -8.33 -3.92
CA VAL A 193 -28.66 -6.94 -4.01
C VAL A 193 -29.56 -6.79 -5.23
N LYS A 194 -30.62 -5.97 -5.10
CA LYS A 194 -31.48 -5.65 -6.26
C LYS A 194 -30.66 -4.90 -7.31
N GLU A 195 -30.90 -5.22 -8.60
CA GLU A 195 -30.17 -4.72 -9.76
C GLU A 195 -29.95 -3.20 -9.73
N GLN A 196 -30.95 -2.44 -9.33
CA GLN A 196 -30.90 -0.97 -9.23
C GLN A 196 -29.87 -0.43 -8.21
N PHE A 197 -29.42 -1.25 -7.24
CA PHE A 197 -28.47 -0.85 -6.21
C PHE A 197 -27.07 -1.46 -6.41
N VAL A 198 -26.90 -2.35 -7.39
CA VAL A 198 -25.62 -3.03 -7.62
C VAL A 198 -24.49 -2.02 -7.89
N LEU A 199 -24.76 -1.02 -8.74
CA LEU A 199 -23.77 0.04 -9.04
C LEU A 199 -23.38 0.83 -7.78
N ASN A 200 -24.33 1.14 -6.91
CA ASN A 200 -24.04 1.86 -5.67
C ASN A 200 -23.17 1.03 -4.71
N VAL A 201 -23.43 -0.28 -4.62
CA VAL A 201 -22.62 -1.20 -3.80
C VAL A 201 -21.21 -1.32 -4.36
N LEU A 202 -21.07 -1.51 -5.68
CA LEU A 202 -19.75 -1.57 -6.34
C LEU A 202 -18.98 -0.26 -6.15
N SER A 203 -19.63 0.90 -6.33
CA SER A 203 -19.00 2.20 -6.14
C SER A 203 -18.55 2.43 -4.69
N ALA A 204 -19.40 2.10 -3.72
CA ALA A 204 -19.07 2.22 -2.30
C ALA A 204 -17.94 1.27 -1.90
N SER A 205 -17.89 0.07 -2.48
CA SER A 205 -16.87 -0.94 -2.20
C SER A 205 -15.45 -0.47 -2.54
N ILE A 206 -15.29 0.38 -3.55
CA ILE A 206 -13.99 0.95 -3.94
C ILE A 206 -13.35 1.71 -2.77
N PHE A 207 -14.14 2.48 -2.03
CA PHE A 207 -13.64 3.31 -0.93
C PHE A 207 -13.46 2.54 0.39
N LEU A 208 -14.10 1.38 0.52
CA LEU A 208 -13.98 0.50 1.70
C LEU A 208 -12.73 -0.38 1.68
N ASN A 209 -12.03 -0.48 0.55
CA ASN A 209 -10.78 -1.24 0.43
C ASN A 209 -9.67 -0.36 -0.16
N PRO A 210 -8.57 -0.14 0.56
CA PRO A 210 -7.48 0.70 0.07
C PRO A 210 -6.80 0.14 -1.19
N VAL A 211 -6.85 -1.17 -1.44
CA VAL A 211 -6.31 -1.79 -2.68
C VAL A 211 -7.19 -1.40 -3.86
N GLU A 212 -8.51 -1.55 -3.74
CA GLU A 212 -9.46 -1.18 -4.81
C GLU A 212 -9.43 0.33 -5.07
N LEU A 213 -9.36 1.12 -4.02
CA LEU A 213 -9.25 2.58 -4.10
C LEU A 213 -8.06 2.99 -4.97
N ILE A 214 -6.88 2.44 -4.72
CA ILE A 214 -5.67 2.76 -5.48
C ILE A 214 -5.72 2.13 -6.88
N ARG A 215 -6.26 0.92 -7.03
CA ARG A 215 -6.45 0.27 -8.33
C ARG A 215 -7.29 1.14 -9.27
N VAL A 216 -8.48 1.50 -8.83
CA VAL A 216 -9.43 2.27 -9.66
C VAL A 216 -8.86 3.66 -9.94
N TRP A 217 -8.35 4.34 -8.92
CA TRP A 217 -7.79 5.68 -9.09
C TRP A 217 -6.59 5.70 -10.05
N SER A 218 -5.68 4.71 -9.98
CA SER A 218 -4.55 4.61 -10.89
C SER A 218 -4.96 4.35 -12.34
N ILE A 219 -5.98 3.50 -12.57
CA ILE A 219 -6.51 3.22 -13.91
C ILE A 219 -7.16 4.47 -14.51
N LEU A 220 -7.99 5.19 -13.76
CA LEU A 220 -8.64 6.42 -14.21
C LEU A 220 -7.61 7.51 -14.54
N SER A 221 -6.55 7.65 -13.75
CA SER A 221 -5.48 8.64 -13.99
C SER A 221 -4.63 8.39 -15.24
N LEU A 222 -4.81 7.24 -15.89
CA LEU A 222 -4.09 6.84 -17.11
C LEU A 222 -5.01 6.74 -18.33
N ASP A 223 -6.10 7.49 -18.34
CA ASP A 223 -7.13 7.44 -19.40
C ASP A 223 -7.71 6.03 -19.61
N GLY A 224 -7.60 5.17 -18.58
CA GLY A 224 -8.07 3.79 -18.61
C GLY A 224 -9.58 3.63 -18.39
N ALA A 225 -10.37 4.69 -18.45
CA ALA A 225 -11.82 4.67 -18.23
C ALA A 225 -12.55 3.65 -19.13
N SER A 226 -12.06 3.44 -20.35
CA SER A 226 -12.61 2.47 -21.31
C SER A 226 -12.54 1.01 -20.83
N ILE A 227 -11.66 0.68 -19.88
CA ILE A 227 -11.50 -0.67 -19.32
C ILE A 227 -12.73 -1.10 -18.51
N PHE A 228 -13.42 -0.13 -17.89
CA PHE A 228 -14.60 -0.41 -17.06
C PHE A 228 -15.86 -0.71 -17.87
N GLY A 229 -15.83 -0.49 -19.19
CA GLY A 229 -16.94 -0.78 -20.09
C GLY A 229 -18.10 0.22 -19.99
N PRO A 230 -19.12 0.07 -20.88
CA PRO A 230 -20.23 1.03 -20.99
C PRO A 230 -21.08 1.14 -19.71
N SER A 231 -21.21 0.05 -18.95
CA SER A 231 -22.06 0.00 -17.75
C SER A 231 -21.55 0.90 -16.62
N LEU A 232 -20.24 1.19 -16.58
CA LEU A 232 -19.63 2.02 -15.54
C LEU A 232 -19.20 3.41 -16.08
N TYR A 233 -19.59 3.75 -17.30
CA TYR A 233 -19.19 5.00 -17.96
C TYR A 233 -19.59 6.26 -17.17
N GLU A 234 -20.80 6.30 -16.63
CA GLU A 234 -21.25 7.45 -15.81
C GLU A 234 -20.41 7.57 -14.52
N LEU A 235 -20.07 6.43 -13.92
CA LEU A 235 -19.21 6.38 -12.73
C LEU A 235 -17.81 6.87 -13.04
N THR A 236 -17.25 6.53 -14.20
CA THR A 236 -15.91 6.99 -14.61
C THR A 236 -15.89 8.50 -14.84
N ILE A 237 -16.87 9.08 -15.52
CA ILE A 237 -16.99 10.54 -15.71
C ILE A 237 -17.09 11.25 -14.36
N TRP A 238 -17.90 10.73 -13.44
CA TRP A 238 -18.02 11.31 -12.11
C TRP A 238 -16.69 11.21 -11.35
N ALA A 239 -16.01 10.08 -11.43
CA ALA A 239 -14.77 9.81 -10.70
C ALA A 239 -13.57 10.64 -11.25
N GLU A 240 -13.55 10.96 -12.54
CA GLU A 240 -12.59 11.87 -13.17
C GLU A 240 -12.87 13.34 -12.82
N GLY A 241 -14.10 13.65 -12.40
CA GLY A 241 -14.47 14.99 -11.97
C GLY A 241 -13.79 15.39 -10.65
N TRP A 242 -13.81 16.70 -10.34
CA TRP A 242 -13.22 17.24 -9.12
C TRP A 242 -13.80 16.60 -7.82
N GLN A 243 -15.08 16.23 -7.84
CA GLN A 243 -15.77 15.58 -6.71
C GLN A 243 -15.23 14.16 -6.48
N GLY A 244 -15.05 13.38 -7.55
CA GLY A 244 -14.46 12.06 -7.49
C GLY A 244 -13.03 12.11 -6.99
N THR A 245 -12.19 12.97 -7.57
CA THR A 245 -10.80 13.18 -7.13
C THR A 245 -10.73 13.56 -5.66
N LEU A 246 -11.59 14.45 -5.18
CA LEU A 246 -11.65 14.84 -3.78
C LEU A 246 -12.01 13.66 -2.88
N LEU A 247 -12.95 12.81 -3.31
CA LEU A 247 -13.35 11.63 -2.53
C LEU A 247 -12.19 10.60 -2.46
N PHE A 248 -11.45 10.38 -3.55
CA PHE A 248 -10.27 9.52 -3.55
C PHE A 248 -9.19 10.04 -2.58
N VAL A 249 -8.91 11.35 -2.61
CA VAL A 249 -7.95 11.98 -1.68
C VAL A 249 -8.39 11.85 -0.24
N VAL A 250 -9.65 12.19 0.07
CA VAL A 250 -10.20 12.10 1.44
C VAL A 250 -10.17 10.66 1.95
N SER A 251 -10.60 9.70 1.13
CA SER A 251 -10.58 8.28 1.51
C SER A 251 -9.16 7.77 1.75
N SER A 252 -8.20 8.15 0.90
CA SER A 252 -6.79 7.82 1.10
C SER A 252 -6.23 8.40 2.40
N LEU A 253 -6.58 9.65 2.70
CA LEU A 253 -6.19 10.29 3.97
C LEU A 253 -6.84 9.62 5.18
N LEU A 254 -8.11 9.19 5.08
CA LEU A 254 -8.76 8.43 6.15
C LEU A 254 -8.06 7.08 6.40
N TRP A 255 -7.78 6.32 5.34
CA TRP A 255 -7.05 5.06 5.45
C TRP A 255 -5.63 5.20 6.01
N LEU A 256 -5.00 6.35 5.83
CA LEU A 256 -3.69 6.66 6.39
C LEU A 256 -3.77 7.18 7.83
N LEU A 257 -4.62 8.16 8.09
CA LEU A 257 -4.64 8.87 9.38
C LEU A 257 -5.36 8.08 10.48
N VAL A 258 -6.46 7.39 10.15
CA VAL A 258 -7.23 6.65 11.17
C VAL A 258 -6.39 5.56 11.85
N PRO A 259 -5.66 4.67 11.14
CA PRO A 259 -4.81 3.69 11.81
C PRO A 259 -3.67 4.31 12.62
N LEU A 260 -3.08 5.42 12.17
CA LEU A 260 -2.01 6.12 12.91
C LEU A 260 -2.54 6.77 14.19
N LEU A 261 -3.71 7.40 14.13
CA LEU A 261 -4.36 7.98 15.30
C LEU A 261 -4.74 6.90 16.32
N LEU A 262 -5.34 5.80 15.86
CA LEU A 262 -5.66 4.64 16.70
C LEU A 262 -4.40 4.04 17.33
N SER A 263 -3.31 3.93 16.57
CA SER A 263 -2.01 3.48 17.08
C SER A 263 -1.49 4.37 18.20
N SER A 264 -1.59 5.69 18.02
CA SER A 264 -1.18 6.66 19.04
C SER A 264 -2.05 6.58 20.29
N PHE A 265 -3.37 6.41 20.11
CA PHE A 265 -4.32 6.28 21.21
C PHE A 265 -4.10 4.99 22.02
N LEU A 266 -3.93 3.85 21.34
CA LEU A 266 -3.66 2.56 21.97
C LEU A 266 -2.35 2.56 22.78
N LEU A 267 -1.31 3.19 22.25
CA LEU A 267 -0.03 3.27 22.96
C LEU A 267 -0.14 4.18 24.18
N LYS A 268 -0.89 5.28 24.10
CA LYS A 268 -1.14 6.19 25.23
C LYS A 268 -1.95 5.51 26.34
N GLY A 269 -2.99 4.74 26.00
CA GLY A 269 -3.84 4.03 26.94
C GLY A 269 -3.10 2.97 27.76
N ARG A 270 -2.00 2.41 27.24
CA ARG A 270 -1.16 1.43 27.98
C ARG A 270 -0.31 2.09 29.06
N ILE A 271 0.16 3.30 28.85
CA ILE A 271 0.94 4.06 29.85
C ILE A 271 0.09 4.47 31.06
N GLY A 272 -1.22 4.67 30.85
CA GLY A 272 -2.13 5.06 31.93
C GLY A 272 -2.62 3.90 32.82
N ASN A 273 -2.36 2.66 32.41
CA ASN A 273 -2.80 1.44 33.11
C ASN A 273 -1.65 0.67 33.81
N GLU A 274 -0.41 1.14 33.70
CA GLU A 274 0.77 0.70 34.46
C GLU A 274 1.15 1.77 35.48
#